data_d64742f1fff678dbad45a9f5de10875a
#
_entry.id   d64742f1fff678dbad45a9f5de10875a
#
_cell.length_a   1.000
_cell.length_b   1.000
_cell.length_c   1.000
_cell.angle_alpha   90.00
_cell.angle_beta   90.00
_cell.angle_gamma   90.00
#
_symmetry.space_group_name_H-M   'P 1'
#
loop_
_entity.id
_entity.type
_entity.pdbx_description
1 polymer ?
#
loop_
_entity_poly.entity_id
_entity_poly.type
_entity_poly.pdbx_seq_one_letter_code
_entity_poly.pdbx_strand_id
1 'polypeptide(L)'
;MSEIAIGIDLGTSNSCVAVRRGDTTTVLANAYGERTTASVVFFQDGGSISVGNAARAGLIHDPIRTIASAKRLMGRFYGSEEVKKAQAICSYKIVEGENNGVVI
;
A
#
# COMPACT_ATOMS: atom_id res chain seq x y z
N MET A 1 -28.99 -5.84 -19.46
CA MET A 1 -28.32 -5.39 -18.23
C MET A 1 -26.83 -5.34 -18.49
N SER A 2 -26.21 -4.20 -18.28
CA SER A 2 -24.78 -4.08 -18.51
C SER A 2 -24.01 -4.62 -17.32
N GLU A 3 -22.96 -5.37 -17.61
CA GLU A 3 -22.04 -5.86 -16.60
C GLU A 3 -21.09 -4.74 -16.20
N ILE A 4 -20.74 -4.73 -14.94
CA ILE A 4 -19.77 -3.80 -14.39
C ILE A 4 -18.56 -4.60 -13.94
N ALA A 5 -17.39 -4.25 -14.45
CA ALA A 5 -16.13 -4.83 -14.03
C ALA A 5 -15.29 -3.78 -13.33
N ILE A 6 -14.59 -4.18 -12.28
CA ILE A 6 -13.70 -3.30 -11.53
C ILE A 6 -12.29 -3.86 -11.65
N GLY A 7 -11.35 -2.99 -12.05
CA GLY A 7 -9.94 -3.32 -12.08
C GLY A 7 -9.19 -2.53 -11.03
N ILE A 8 -8.32 -3.19 -10.31
CA ILE A 8 -7.48 -2.55 -9.29
C ILE A 8 -6.03 -2.81 -9.64
N ASP A 9 -5.26 -1.74 -9.80
CA ASP A 9 -3.81 -1.79 -9.92
C ASP A 9 -3.23 -1.47 -8.55
N LEU A 10 -2.77 -2.49 -7.84
CA LEU A 10 -2.15 -2.33 -6.53
C LEU A 10 -0.65 -2.25 -6.74
N GLY A 11 -0.16 -1.05 -7.01
CA GLY A 11 1.25 -0.81 -7.27
C GLY A 11 2.08 -0.69 -5.99
N THR A 12 3.39 -0.84 -6.15
CA THR A 12 4.33 -0.69 -5.03
C THR A 12 4.32 0.74 -4.48
N SER A 13 4.26 1.72 -5.36
CA SER A 13 4.29 3.14 -4.98
C SER A 13 2.93 3.81 -5.05
N ASN A 14 2.11 3.45 -6.03
CA ASN A 14 0.79 4.04 -6.25
C ASN A 14 -0.21 2.97 -6.65
N SER A 15 -1.45 3.18 -6.26
CA SER A 15 -2.57 2.30 -6.60
C SER A 15 -3.64 3.09 -7.33
N CYS A 16 -4.40 2.44 -8.19
CA CYS A 16 -5.55 3.05 -8.82
C CYS A 16 -6.64 2.01 -9.07
N VAL A 17 -7.85 2.51 -9.28
CA VAL A 17 -9.00 1.66 -9.55
C VAL A 17 -9.75 2.22 -10.76
N ALA A 18 -10.20 1.33 -11.62
CA ALA A 18 -11.01 1.69 -12.78
C ALA A 18 -12.29 0.87 -12.79
N VAL A 19 -13.33 1.43 -13.37
CA VAL A 19 -14.58 0.72 -13.59
C VAL A 19 -14.87 0.69 -15.09
N ARG A 20 -15.29 -0.48 -15.56
CA ARG A 20 -15.76 -0.65 -16.94
C ARG A 20 -17.26 -0.85 -16.93
N ARG A 21 -17.95 -0.05 -17.74
CA ARG A 21 -19.38 -0.17 -17.98
C ARG A 21 -19.61 -0.22 -19.49
N GLY A 22 -20.04 -1.37 -19.98
CA GLY A 22 -20.13 -1.57 -21.42
C GLY A 22 -18.77 -1.41 -22.09
N ASP A 23 -18.65 -0.47 -23.02
CA ASP A 23 -17.39 -0.21 -23.74
C ASP A 23 -16.55 0.91 -23.12
N THR A 24 -17.01 1.48 -22.01
CA THR A 24 -16.34 2.63 -21.39
C THR A 24 -15.60 2.21 -20.13
N THR A 25 -14.31 2.57 -20.05
CA THR A 25 -13.48 2.36 -18.87
C THR A 25 -13.10 3.72 -18.29
N THR A 26 -13.35 3.90 -17.00
CA THR A 26 -13.08 5.15 -16.31
C THR A 26 -12.23 4.88 -15.07
N VAL A 27 -11.14 5.62 -14.92
CA VAL A 27 -10.35 5.61 -13.69
C VAL A 27 -11.09 6.45 -12.65
N LEU A 28 -11.31 5.86 -11.48
CA LEU A 28 -12.08 6.51 -10.42
C LEU A 28 -11.15 7.40 -9.57
N ALA A 29 -11.68 8.54 -9.16
CA ALA A 29 -11.00 9.40 -8.20
C ALA A 29 -11.21 8.87 -6.78
N ASN A 30 -10.22 9.06 -5.91
CA ASN A 30 -10.34 8.76 -4.49
C ASN A 30 -11.16 9.86 -3.77
N ALA A 31 -11.25 9.76 -2.45
CA ALA A 31 -12.01 10.72 -1.64
C ALA A 31 -11.48 12.16 -1.74
N TYR A 32 -10.26 12.35 -2.20
CA TYR A 32 -9.62 13.65 -2.36
C TYR A 32 -9.62 14.15 -3.80
N GLY A 33 -10.33 13.46 -4.70
CA GLY A 33 -10.40 13.83 -6.11
C GLY A 33 -9.19 13.42 -6.94
N GLU A 34 -8.33 12.57 -6.41
CA GLU A 34 -7.11 12.13 -7.09
C GLU A 34 -7.34 10.77 -7.77
N ARG A 35 -6.78 10.60 -8.97
CA ARG A 35 -6.94 9.36 -9.76
C ARG A 35 -5.94 8.28 -9.38
N THR A 36 -4.88 8.64 -8.67
CA THR A 36 -3.93 7.69 -8.08
C THR A 36 -3.87 7.92 -6.59
N THR A 37 -3.69 6.84 -5.85
CA THR A 37 -3.57 6.87 -4.39
C THR A 37 -2.21 6.29 -4.03
N ALA A 38 -1.41 7.04 -3.28
CA ALA A 38 -0.12 6.52 -2.83
C ALA A 38 -0.32 5.25 -2.01
N SER A 39 0.51 4.23 -2.27
CA SER A 39 0.45 2.95 -1.55
C SER A 39 1.16 3.09 -0.20
N VAL A 40 0.62 3.96 0.65
CA VAL A 40 1.18 4.32 1.96
C VAL A 40 0.06 4.30 2.99
N VAL A 41 0.34 3.72 4.14
CA VAL A 41 -0.59 3.68 5.27
C VAL A 41 0.13 4.21 6.51
N PHE A 42 -0.48 5.17 7.18
CA PHE A 42 0.06 5.77 8.41
C PHE A 42 -0.87 5.43 9.58
N PHE A 43 -0.33 4.69 10.54
CA PHE A 43 -1.04 4.31 11.78
C PHE A 43 -0.78 5.40 12.82
N GLN A 44 -1.74 6.28 12.98
CA GLN A 44 -1.63 7.43 13.88
C GLN A 44 -1.95 7.05 15.33
N ASP A 45 -1.52 7.87 16.27
CA ASP A 45 -1.89 7.73 17.66
C ASP A 45 -3.42 7.83 17.82
N GLY A 46 -3.96 7.08 18.77
CA GLY A 46 -5.41 7.08 19.02
C GLY A 46 -6.20 6.16 18.11
N GLY A 47 -5.52 5.36 17.28
CA GLY A 47 -6.15 4.36 16.42
C GLY A 47 -6.63 4.88 15.08
N SER A 48 -6.37 6.14 14.73
CA SER A 48 -6.68 6.67 13.41
C SER A 48 -5.72 6.14 12.36
N ILE A 49 -6.22 5.94 11.15
CA ILE A 49 -5.41 5.45 10.02
C ILE A 49 -5.58 6.41 8.85
N SER A 50 -4.48 6.88 8.30
CA SER A 50 -4.46 7.62 7.04
C SER A 50 -3.96 6.73 5.92
N VAL A 51 -4.52 6.87 4.74
CA VAL A 51 -4.13 6.09 3.55
C VAL A 51 -3.93 7.04 2.38
N GLY A 52 -2.95 6.75 1.57
CA GLY A 52 -2.71 7.49 0.34
C GLY A 52 -1.81 8.69 0.54
N ASN A 53 -2.04 9.74 -0.25
CA ASN A 53 -1.17 10.91 -0.24
C ASN A 53 -1.14 11.62 1.12
N ALA A 54 -2.24 11.63 1.84
CA ALA A 54 -2.29 12.17 3.20
C ALA A 54 -1.37 11.41 4.17
N ALA A 55 -1.16 10.11 3.94
CA ALA A 55 -0.30 9.29 4.78
C ALA A 55 1.18 9.57 4.57
N ARG A 56 1.56 10.19 3.47
CA ARG A 56 2.97 10.49 3.16
C ARG A 56 3.62 11.39 4.21
N ALA A 57 2.85 12.24 4.86
CA ALA A 57 3.35 13.08 5.94
C ALA A 57 3.95 12.24 7.07
N GLY A 58 3.42 11.05 7.31
CA GLY A 58 3.94 10.13 8.32
C GLY A 58 5.37 9.67 8.06
N LEU A 59 5.81 9.66 6.80
CA LEU A 59 7.20 9.31 6.47
C LEU A 59 8.21 10.27 7.10
N ILE A 60 7.78 11.50 7.35
CA ILE A 60 8.61 12.53 8.00
C ILE A 60 8.33 12.58 9.51
N HIS A 61 7.05 12.56 9.89
CA HIS A 61 6.64 12.79 11.28
C HIS A 61 6.73 11.55 12.17
N ASP A 62 6.42 10.39 11.62
CA ASP A 62 6.43 9.12 12.37
C ASP A 62 6.74 7.95 11.41
N PRO A 63 7.99 7.85 10.95
CA PRO A 63 8.35 6.85 9.94
C PRO A 63 8.17 5.40 10.42
N ILE A 64 8.27 5.14 11.71
CA ILE A 64 8.12 3.78 12.24
C ILE A 64 6.69 3.26 12.03
N ARG A 65 5.70 4.15 12.08
CA ARG A 65 4.29 3.81 11.93
C ARG A 65 3.74 4.05 10.54
N THR A 66 4.59 4.42 9.60
CA THR A 66 4.19 4.70 8.22
C THR A 66 4.74 3.63 7.30
N ILE A 67 3.83 2.87 6.68
CA ILE A 67 4.17 1.72 5.87
C ILE A 67 4.07 2.10 4.40
N ALA A 68 5.18 2.03 3.71
CA ALA A 68 5.27 2.29 2.26
C ALA A 68 5.97 1.11 1.60
N SER A 69 5.65 0.85 0.33
CA SER A 69 6.30 -0.19 -0.47
C SER A 69 6.16 -1.61 0.11
N ALA A 70 5.11 -1.86 0.88
CA ALA A 70 4.89 -3.17 1.51
C ALA A 70 4.70 -4.29 0.47
N LYS A 71 4.29 -3.96 -0.74
CA LYS A 71 4.12 -4.93 -1.82
C LYS A 71 5.40 -5.72 -2.11
N ARG A 72 6.55 -5.12 -1.88
CA ARG A 72 7.85 -5.78 -2.07
C ARG A 72 8.05 -6.97 -1.14
N LEU A 73 7.31 -7.02 -0.03
CA LEU A 73 7.40 -8.08 0.96
C LEU A 73 6.38 -9.19 0.75
N MET A 74 5.37 -8.95 -0.08
CA MET A 74 4.28 -9.91 -0.30
C MET A 74 4.81 -11.17 -0.97
N GLY A 75 4.45 -12.33 -0.43
CA GLY A 75 4.88 -13.61 -0.94
C GLY A 75 6.35 -13.95 -0.66
N ARG A 76 7.04 -13.17 0.16
CA ARG A 76 8.44 -13.40 0.50
C ARG A 76 8.57 -14.12 1.84
N PHE A 77 9.65 -14.87 1.99
CA PHE A 77 10.01 -15.47 3.26
C PHE A 77 10.93 -14.53 4.05
N TYR A 78 10.83 -14.58 5.36
CA TYR A 78 11.55 -13.67 6.25
C TYR A 78 13.08 -13.66 6.01
N GLY A 79 13.69 -14.81 5.75
CA GLY A 79 15.13 -14.89 5.53
C GLY A 79 15.60 -14.59 4.10
N SER A 80 14.69 -14.20 3.20
CA SER A 80 15.05 -13.94 1.80
C SER A 80 15.90 -12.68 1.63
N GLU A 81 16.63 -12.61 0.52
CA GLU A 81 17.46 -11.44 0.19
C GLU A 81 16.62 -10.17 0.07
N GLU A 82 15.44 -10.27 -0.53
CA GLU A 82 14.52 -9.13 -0.72
C GLU A 82 14.08 -8.56 0.63
N VAL A 83 13.78 -9.42 1.59
CA VAL A 83 13.37 -8.98 2.94
C VAL A 83 14.55 -8.34 3.67
N LYS A 84 15.75 -8.92 3.57
CA LYS A 84 16.95 -8.33 4.17
C LYS A 84 17.25 -6.95 3.61
N LYS A 85 17.12 -6.76 2.29
CA LYS A 85 17.29 -5.45 1.66
C LYS A 85 16.25 -4.46 2.16
N ALA A 86 15.00 -4.89 2.27
CA ALA A 86 13.93 -4.03 2.78
C ALA A 86 14.19 -3.63 4.23
N GLN A 87 14.63 -4.55 5.08
CA GLN A 87 14.96 -4.24 6.47
C GLN A 87 16.06 -3.19 6.61
N ALA A 88 16.97 -3.14 5.64
CA ALA A 88 18.09 -2.19 5.66
C ALA A 88 17.67 -0.77 5.30
N ILE A 89 16.60 -0.60 4.52
CA ILE A 89 16.22 0.71 3.97
C ILE A 89 14.88 1.23 4.45
N CYS A 90 13.97 0.37 4.93
CA CYS A 90 12.67 0.83 5.36
C CYS A 90 12.69 1.39 6.79
N SER A 91 11.73 2.24 7.09
CA SER A 91 11.63 2.92 8.38
C SER A 91 10.83 2.14 9.41
N TYR A 92 10.06 1.16 8.99
CA TYR A 92 9.23 0.36 9.88
C TYR A 92 9.89 -0.99 10.18
N LYS A 93 9.42 -1.64 11.24
CA LYS A 93 9.94 -2.95 11.64
C LYS A 93 9.36 -4.05 10.76
N ILE A 94 10.21 -4.98 10.38
CA ILE A 94 9.83 -6.21 9.68
C ILE A 94 10.27 -7.38 10.57
N VAL A 95 9.33 -8.22 10.96
CA VAL A 95 9.59 -9.35 11.85
C VAL A 95 9.08 -10.64 11.23
N GLU A 96 9.58 -11.76 11.74
CA GLU A 96 9.16 -13.08 11.29
C GLU A 96 7.75 -13.40 11.79
N GLY A 97 6.89 -13.89 10.89
CA GLY A 97 5.56 -14.38 11.20
C GLY A 97 5.48 -15.90 11.10
N GLU A 98 4.27 -16.43 11.05
CA GLU A 98 4.02 -17.87 10.92
C GLU A 98 4.57 -18.40 9.60
N ASN A 99 5.02 -19.66 9.61
CA ASN A 99 5.52 -20.36 8.41
C ASN A 99 6.64 -19.61 7.68
N ASN A 100 7.54 -18.99 8.46
CA ASN A 100 8.65 -18.21 7.91
C ASN A 100 8.16 -17.02 7.04
N GLY A 101 6.96 -16.54 7.31
CA GLY A 101 6.40 -15.38 6.64
C GLY A 101 6.91 -14.08 7.20
N VAL A 102 6.38 -12.98 6.69
CA VAL A 102 6.78 -11.62 7.06
C VAL A 102 5.61 -10.90 7.71
N VAL A 103 5.89 -10.21 8.81
CA VAL A 103 4.94 -9.34 9.52
C VAL A 103 5.58 -7.96 9.69
N ILE A 104 4.78 -6.95 9.48
CA ILE A 104 5.18 -5.56 9.68
C ILE A 104 4.66 -5.02 11.01
#